data_96b400a688d3ff3f833cf9259bc6897f
#
_entry.id   96b400a688d3ff3f833cf9259bc6897f
#
_cell.length_a   1.000
_cell.length_b   1.000
_cell.length_c   1.000
_cell.angle_alpha   90.00
_cell.angle_beta   90.00
_cell.angle_gamma   90.00
#
_symmetry.space_group_name_H-M   'P 1'
#
loop_
_entity.id
_entity.type
_entity.pdbx_description
1 polymer ?
#
loop_
_entity_poly.entity_id
_entity_poly.type
_entity_poly.pdbx_seq_one_letter_code
_entity_poly.pdbx_strand_id
1 'polypeptide(L)'
;MKRHPIWIILFTIVIDTLGIGILGPILPQLLGNPNSPHYLLGRDAAVGSGYIMFGFLVAVYPFMQFFSTPILGQLSDRYGRKPVLALSLAGTSLGYALFATGIVIRSIPLLFLARALDGITGGNLSVAQASIADVTKPEERTKNFGLIGAAFGVGFIVGPFLGGLLADPSVVSWFSASTPFWFAAMLAAANTTQVLLQFDETNTHIRHVPMHLLRGMANIARAYAIPDLRTIFLTTFLFNMGFGFFISFFGLFLIHRFNFNEARIGNFFAWVGVCAILTQIFTTRRVAARFSEPEVLRFSLLGVASVMFAYLLAPAPLWLFVIAPVSSTFNGLSLANMGGLLSRSVAPQVQGEILGIGSSIQALANALPPLMGGFFAASLATEVPVLAASLTMFVAWLVFTILYRPVRVAALT
;
A
#
# COMPACT_ATOMS: atom_id res chain seq x y z
N MET A 1 -25.80 -22.70 -7.01
CA MET A 1 -25.28 -21.45 -7.61
C MET A 1 -23.78 -21.42 -7.41
N LYS A 2 -22.97 -21.60 -8.46
CA LYS A 2 -21.51 -21.41 -8.37
C LYS A 2 -21.27 -19.91 -8.09
N ARG A 3 -20.94 -19.57 -6.84
CA ARG A 3 -20.57 -18.19 -6.50
C ARG A 3 -19.28 -17.86 -7.24
N HIS A 4 -19.26 -16.77 -7.98
CA HIS A 4 -18.07 -16.35 -8.73
C HIS A 4 -16.90 -16.20 -7.76
N PRO A 5 -15.80 -16.95 -7.91
CA PRO A 5 -14.66 -16.92 -6.97
C PRO A 5 -14.01 -15.53 -6.87
N ILE A 6 -14.21 -14.69 -7.88
CA ILE A 6 -13.67 -13.33 -7.95
C ILE A 6 -14.11 -12.47 -6.74
N TRP A 7 -15.37 -12.56 -6.29
CA TRP A 7 -15.85 -11.72 -5.17
C TRP A 7 -15.18 -12.07 -3.84
N ILE A 8 -14.86 -13.34 -3.61
CA ILE A 8 -14.14 -13.78 -2.42
C ILE A 8 -12.71 -13.22 -2.43
N ILE A 9 -12.05 -13.26 -3.59
CA ILE A 9 -10.71 -12.72 -3.76
C ILE A 9 -10.70 -11.19 -3.59
N LEU A 10 -11.67 -10.49 -4.17
CA LEU A 10 -11.79 -9.04 -4.01
C LEU A 10 -12.02 -8.65 -2.55
N PHE A 11 -12.84 -9.41 -1.83
CA PHE A 11 -13.05 -9.21 -0.40
C PHE A 11 -11.77 -9.43 0.41
N THR A 12 -10.97 -10.44 0.06
CA THR A 12 -9.63 -10.64 0.62
C THR A 12 -8.75 -9.40 0.45
N ILE A 13 -8.70 -8.84 -0.76
CA ILE A 13 -7.89 -7.63 -1.05
C ILE A 13 -8.40 -6.41 -0.27
N VAL A 14 -9.72 -6.26 -0.11
CA VAL A 14 -10.31 -5.20 0.73
C VAL A 14 -9.85 -5.33 2.17
N ILE A 15 -9.89 -6.54 2.76
CA ILE A 15 -9.50 -6.77 4.16
C ILE A 15 -8.01 -6.48 4.36
N ASP A 16 -7.15 -6.92 3.47
CA ASP A 16 -5.70 -6.67 3.55
C ASP A 16 -5.40 -5.17 3.51
N THR A 17 -6.01 -4.46 2.57
CA THR A 17 -5.83 -3.00 2.42
C THR A 17 -6.46 -2.21 3.56
N LEU A 18 -7.60 -2.67 4.08
CA LEU A 18 -8.24 -2.09 5.26
C LEU A 18 -7.32 -2.17 6.47
N GLY A 19 -6.67 -3.32 6.69
CA GLY A 19 -5.73 -3.50 7.79
C GLY A 19 -4.53 -2.56 7.71
N ILE A 20 -3.98 -2.33 6.51
CA ILE A 20 -2.93 -1.32 6.29
C ILE A 20 -3.47 0.08 6.62
N GLY A 21 -4.69 0.38 6.20
CA GLY A 21 -5.33 1.67 6.42
C GLY A 21 -5.60 1.99 7.90
N ILE A 22 -6.00 1.00 8.69
CA ILE A 22 -6.25 1.13 10.14
C ILE A 22 -5.02 1.67 10.89
N LEU A 23 -3.82 1.28 10.46
CA LEU A 23 -2.57 1.70 11.09
C LEU A 23 -2.33 3.21 10.99
N GLY A 24 -2.78 3.84 9.89
CA GLY A 24 -2.51 5.25 9.60
C GLY A 24 -2.86 6.23 10.72
N PRO A 25 -4.08 6.24 11.26
CA PRO A 25 -4.45 7.10 12.37
C PRO A 25 -3.91 6.67 13.74
N ILE A 26 -3.67 5.37 13.96
CA ILE A 26 -3.37 4.83 15.30
C ILE A 26 -1.88 4.83 15.59
N LEU A 27 -1.07 4.34 14.66
CA LEU A 27 0.35 4.11 14.90
C LEU A 27 1.14 5.38 15.28
N PRO A 28 0.88 6.55 14.65
CA PRO A 28 1.51 7.80 15.06
C PRO A 28 1.18 8.20 16.50
N GLN A 29 0.00 7.86 17.02
CA GLN A 29 -0.41 8.12 18.38
C GLN A 29 0.25 7.20 19.40
N LEU A 30 0.55 5.95 19.00
CA LEU A 30 1.19 4.96 19.88
C LEU A 30 2.67 5.25 20.13
N LEU A 31 3.38 5.77 19.14
CA LEU A 31 4.84 5.92 19.18
C LEU A 31 5.34 7.33 18.88
N GLY A 32 4.54 8.15 18.19
CA GLY A 32 4.94 9.47 17.71
C GLY A 32 4.36 10.65 18.51
N ASN A 33 3.37 10.43 19.39
CA ASN A 33 2.72 11.49 20.16
C ASN A 33 2.81 11.24 21.67
N PRO A 34 3.78 11.85 22.36
CA PRO A 34 3.91 11.71 23.83
C PRO A 34 2.69 12.19 24.62
N ASN A 35 1.86 13.06 24.06
CA ASN A 35 0.64 13.56 24.68
C ASN A 35 -0.58 12.64 24.48
N SER A 36 -0.44 11.58 23.67
CA SER A 36 -1.52 10.61 23.46
C SER A 36 -1.72 9.74 24.71
N PRO A 37 -2.98 9.46 25.09
CA PRO A 37 -3.29 8.51 26.17
C PRO A 37 -2.83 7.09 25.83
N HIS A 38 -2.62 6.82 24.54
CA HIS A 38 -2.21 5.52 24.00
C HIS A 38 -0.70 5.39 23.82
N TYR A 39 0.10 6.42 24.18
CA TYR A 39 1.55 6.41 24.00
C TYR A 39 2.20 5.25 24.77
N LEU A 40 3.03 4.46 24.08
CA LEU A 40 3.58 3.21 24.60
C LEU A 40 4.97 3.36 25.21
N LEU A 41 5.75 4.37 24.79
CA LEU A 41 7.08 4.64 25.35
C LEU A 41 6.96 5.32 26.70
N GLY A 42 7.97 5.12 27.56
CA GLY A 42 8.04 5.85 28.82
C GLY A 42 8.13 7.36 28.61
N ARG A 43 7.62 8.16 29.56
CA ARG A 43 7.66 9.64 29.49
C ARG A 43 9.08 10.21 29.45
N ASP A 44 10.06 9.44 29.94
CA ASP A 44 11.48 9.81 29.96
C ASP A 44 12.19 9.46 28.63
N ALA A 45 11.51 8.77 27.70
CA ALA A 45 12.08 8.45 26.41
C ALA A 45 12.21 9.71 25.54
N ALA A 46 13.36 9.88 24.89
CA ALA A 46 13.55 10.96 23.94
C ALA A 46 12.51 10.85 22.82
N VAL A 47 11.84 11.94 22.47
CA VAL A 47 10.78 11.97 21.43
C VAL A 47 11.28 11.41 20.09
N GLY A 48 12.54 11.69 19.74
CA GLY A 48 13.18 11.15 18.54
C GLY A 48 13.26 9.62 18.50
N SER A 49 13.40 8.94 19.66
CA SER A 49 13.39 7.47 19.73
C SER A 49 12.03 6.90 19.31
N GLY A 50 10.94 7.60 19.65
CA GLY A 50 9.60 7.24 19.24
C GLY A 50 9.41 7.31 17.73
N TYR A 51 9.94 8.32 17.06
CA TYR A 51 9.87 8.46 15.60
C TYR A 51 10.68 7.38 14.87
N ILE A 52 11.87 7.07 15.38
CA ILE A 52 12.70 5.98 14.83
C ILE A 52 11.97 4.65 14.99
N MET A 53 11.45 4.36 16.18
CA MET A 53 10.72 3.12 16.47
C MET A 53 9.45 3.00 15.63
N PHE A 54 8.72 4.10 15.44
CA PHE A 54 7.59 4.19 14.53
C PHE A 54 8.01 3.81 13.10
N GLY A 55 9.07 4.41 12.59
CA GLY A 55 9.60 4.12 11.25
C GLY A 55 9.96 2.65 11.08
N PHE A 56 10.67 2.05 12.05
CA PHE A 56 11.00 0.61 12.02
C PHE A 56 9.74 -0.26 12.04
N LEU A 57 8.78 0.02 12.92
CA LEU A 57 7.55 -0.76 13.05
C LEU A 57 6.70 -0.72 11.76
N VAL A 58 6.64 0.43 11.08
CA VAL A 58 5.99 0.55 9.76
C VAL A 58 6.75 -0.23 8.69
N ALA A 59 8.09 -0.19 8.72
CA ALA A 59 8.94 -0.83 7.70
C ALA A 59 8.94 -2.36 7.75
N VAL A 60 8.74 -2.96 8.92
CA VAL A 60 8.79 -4.44 9.10
C VAL A 60 7.83 -5.14 8.15
N TYR A 61 6.60 -4.67 8.02
CA TYR A 61 5.59 -5.28 7.16
C TYR A 61 6.01 -5.32 5.67
N PRO A 62 6.27 -4.18 5.00
CA PRO A 62 6.65 -4.21 3.59
C PRO A 62 8.01 -4.89 3.35
N PHE A 63 8.91 -4.86 4.33
CA PHE A 63 10.17 -5.59 4.28
C PHE A 63 9.95 -7.10 4.27
N MET A 64 9.14 -7.63 5.19
CA MET A 64 8.80 -9.05 5.20
C MET A 64 7.98 -9.45 3.97
N GLN A 65 7.05 -8.61 3.54
CA GLN A 65 6.23 -8.82 2.34
C GLN A 65 7.08 -8.91 1.07
N PHE A 66 8.16 -8.14 0.95
CA PHE A 66 9.08 -8.19 -0.19
C PHE A 66 9.64 -9.60 -0.41
N PHE A 67 10.00 -10.30 0.66
CA PHE A 67 10.50 -11.68 0.57
C PHE A 67 9.37 -12.70 0.45
N SER A 68 8.28 -12.51 1.17
CA SER A 68 7.19 -13.49 1.24
C SER A 68 6.33 -13.53 -0.02
N THR A 69 6.10 -12.40 -0.70
CA THR A 69 5.24 -12.33 -1.90
C THR A 69 5.66 -13.32 -3.01
N PRO A 70 6.94 -13.37 -3.45
CA PRO A 70 7.35 -14.35 -4.44
C PRO A 70 7.29 -15.80 -3.93
N ILE A 71 7.51 -16.00 -2.62
CA ILE A 71 7.46 -17.33 -2.00
C ILE A 71 6.03 -17.85 -1.98
N LEU A 72 5.07 -17.03 -1.51
CA LEU A 72 3.64 -17.39 -1.46
C LEU A 72 3.10 -17.62 -2.87
N GLY A 73 3.52 -16.83 -3.86
CA GLY A 73 3.20 -17.07 -5.26
C GLY A 73 3.64 -18.47 -5.72
N GLN A 74 4.91 -18.83 -5.51
CA GLN A 74 5.46 -20.14 -5.86
C GLN A 74 4.80 -21.31 -5.06
N LEU A 75 4.52 -21.09 -3.77
CA LEU A 75 3.79 -22.07 -2.96
C LEU A 75 2.38 -22.30 -3.51
N SER A 76 1.69 -21.24 -3.96
CA SER A 76 0.36 -21.35 -4.53
C SER A 76 0.33 -22.02 -5.91
N ASP A 77 1.42 -21.93 -6.68
CA ASP A 77 1.59 -22.69 -7.91
C ASP A 77 1.79 -24.19 -7.64
N ARG A 78 2.43 -24.53 -6.51
CA ARG A 78 2.79 -25.91 -6.14
C ARG A 78 1.72 -26.64 -5.34
N TYR A 79 1.05 -25.95 -4.41
CA TYR A 79 0.10 -26.55 -3.48
C TYR A 79 -1.36 -26.18 -3.74
N GLY A 80 -1.60 -25.27 -4.70
CA GLY A 80 -2.91 -24.71 -5.00
C GLY A 80 -3.12 -23.32 -4.39
N ARG A 81 -4.05 -22.56 -4.95
CA ARG A 81 -4.37 -21.20 -4.51
C ARG A 81 -5.09 -21.17 -3.17
N LYS A 82 -6.09 -22.05 -3.03
CA LYS A 82 -6.97 -22.12 -1.84
C LYS A 82 -6.21 -22.32 -0.53
N PRO A 83 -5.36 -23.36 -0.35
CA PRO A 83 -4.68 -23.59 0.91
C PRO A 83 -3.70 -22.46 1.27
N VAL A 84 -3.02 -21.88 0.26
CA VAL A 84 -2.07 -20.78 0.51
C VAL A 84 -2.80 -19.49 0.89
N LEU A 85 -3.92 -19.16 0.22
CA LEU A 85 -4.77 -18.02 0.63
C LEU A 85 -5.31 -18.20 2.04
N ALA A 86 -5.85 -19.39 2.36
CA ALA A 86 -6.40 -19.65 3.69
C ALA A 86 -5.33 -19.53 4.80
N LEU A 87 -4.13 -20.09 4.57
CA LEU A 87 -3.01 -19.98 5.52
C LEU A 87 -2.55 -18.52 5.70
N SER A 88 -2.43 -17.78 4.60
CA SER A 88 -2.06 -16.37 4.64
C SER A 88 -3.07 -15.54 5.43
N LEU A 89 -4.37 -15.69 5.16
CA LEU A 89 -5.44 -14.98 5.87
C LEU A 89 -5.52 -15.35 7.35
N ALA A 90 -5.32 -16.62 7.70
CA ALA A 90 -5.22 -17.06 9.09
C ALA A 90 -4.02 -16.39 9.80
N GLY A 91 -2.88 -16.30 9.13
CA GLY A 91 -1.70 -15.59 9.64
C GLY A 91 -1.93 -14.09 9.80
N THR A 92 -2.59 -13.45 8.85
CA THR A 92 -3.01 -12.03 8.96
C THR A 92 -3.98 -11.82 10.13
N SER A 93 -4.97 -12.70 10.31
CA SER A 93 -5.88 -12.65 11.47
C SER A 93 -5.12 -12.75 12.79
N LEU A 94 -4.19 -13.70 12.90
CA LEU A 94 -3.34 -13.85 14.08
C LEU A 94 -2.44 -12.62 14.27
N GLY A 95 -1.87 -12.08 13.21
CA GLY A 95 -1.07 -10.85 13.22
C GLY A 95 -1.84 -9.68 13.84
N TYR A 96 -3.07 -9.43 13.39
CA TYR A 96 -3.91 -8.36 13.97
C TYR A 96 -4.29 -8.63 15.43
N ALA A 97 -4.61 -9.87 15.78
CA ALA A 97 -4.90 -10.24 17.18
C ALA A 97 -3.67 -10.03 18.10
N LEU A 98 -2.47 -10.42 17.64
CA LEU A 98 -1.23 -10.15 18.35
C LEU A 98 -0.92 -8.66 18.47
N PHE A 99 -1.20 -7.89 17.40
CA PHE A 99 -1.00 -6.44 17.43
C PHE A 99 -1.93 -5.76 18.43
N ALA A 100 -3.22 -6.12 18.42
CA ALA A 100 -4.20 -5.66 19.39
C ALA A 100 -3.78 -6.01 20.84
N THR A 101 -3.36 -7.27 21.07
CA THR A 101 -2.84 -7.72 22.36
C THR A 101 -1.62 -6.89 22.77
N GLY A 102 -0.68 -6.65 21.83
CA GLY A 102 0.51 -5.83 22.08
C GLY A 102 0.19 -4.43 22.56
N ILE A 103 -0.86 -3.79 22.01
CA ILE A 103 -1.35 -2.49 22.48
C ILE A 103 -1.88 -2.61 23.92
N VAL A 104 -2.74 -3.60 24.19
CA VAL A 104 -3.37 -3.79 25.51
C VAL A 104 -2.34 -4.02 26.60
N ILE A 105 -1.36 -4.90 26.38
CA ILE A 105 -0.31 -5.20 27.37
C ILE A 105 0.90 -4.26 27.24
N ARG A 106 0.84 -3.24 26.37
CA ARG A 106 1.88 -2.23 26.16
C ARG A 106 3.24 -2.83 25.77
N SER A 107 3.25 -3.90 24.97
CA SER A 107 4.46 -4.63 24.57
C SER A 107 4.87 -4.27 23.15
N ILE A 108 5.88 -3.42 23.02
CA ILE A 108 6.47 -3.04 21.73
C ILE A 108 7.06 -4.24 20.98
N PRO A 109 7.81 -5.17 21.63
CA PRO A 109 8.30 -6.37 20.94
C PRO A 109 7.18 -7.20 20.31
N LEU A 110 6.00 -7.28 20.97
CA LEU A 110 4.85 -8.00 20.41
C LEU A 110 4.26 -7.30 19.18
N LEU A 111 4.28 -5.96 19.13
CA LEU A 111 3.88 -5.20 17.94
C LEU A 111 4.80 -5.51 16.75
N PHE A 112 6.12 -5.58 16.97
CA PHE A 112 7.09 -5.96 15.94
C PHE A 112 6.88 -7.39 15.45
N LEU A 113 6.67 -8.33 16.35
CA LEU A 113 6.37 -9.74 16.01
C LEU A 113 5.08 -9.83 15.18
N ALA A 114 4.02 -9.13 15.60
CA ALA A 114 2.76 -9.07 14.90
C ALA A 114 2.91 -8.52 13.48
N ARG A 115 3.68 -7.42 13.30
CA ARG A 115 3.96 -6.83 11.98
C ARG A 115 4.82 -7.72 11.10
N ALA A 116 5.78 -8.44 11.69
CA ALA A 116 6.59 -9.40 10.95
C ALA A 116 5.75 -10.58 10.46
N LEU A 117 4.89 -11.14 11.32
CA LEU A 117 3.96 -12.21 10.94
C LEU A 117 3.00 -11.76 9.84
N ASP A 118 2.36 -10.60 10.02
CA ASP A 118 1.44 -10.03 9.04
C ASP A 118 2.15 -9.76 7.70
N GLY A 119 3.39 -9.26 7.71
CA GLY A 119 4.20 -9.07 6.50
C GLY A 119 4.56 -10.38 5.79
N ILE A 120 4.88 -11.45 6.55
CA ILE A 120 5.14 -12.78 5.98
C ILE A 120 3.88 -13.33 5.33
N THR A 121 2.73 -13.18 5.94
CA THR A 121 1.46 -13.70 5.45
C THR A 121 0.77 -12.77 4.45
N GLY A 122 1.02 -11.47 4.51
CA GLY A 122 0.44 -10.44 3.63
C GLY A 122 0.95 -10.44 2.17
N GLY A 123 1.83 -11.38 1.78
CA GLY A 123 2.21 -11.62 0.38
C GLY A 123 1.13 -12.29 -0.47
N ASN A 124 -0.08 -12.49 0.08
CA ASN A 124 -1.25 -13.13 -0.54
C ASN A 124 -1.79 -12.39 -1.77
N LEU A 125 -1.48 -11.11 -1.94
CA LEU A 125 -1.89 -10.34 -3.11
C LEU A 125 -1.45 -10.99 -4.43
N SER A 126 -0.24 -11.57 -4.47
CA SER A 126 0.25 -12.31 -5.65
C SER A 126 -0.60 -13.55 -5.93
N VAL A 127 -1.02 -14.26 -4.88
CA VAL A 127 -1.90 -15.43 -4.95
C VAL A 127 -3.31 -15.03 -5.40
N ALA A 128 -3.83 -13.91 -4.87
CA ALA A 128 -5.12 -13.34 -5.25
C ALA A 128 -5.15 -12.94 -6.73
N GLN A 129 -4.10 -12.26 -7.21
CA GLN A 129 -3.96 -11.88 -8.63
C GLN A 129 -3.88 -13.12 -9.53
N ALA A 130 -3.11 -14.13 -9.15
CA ALA A 130 -3.01 -15.38 -9.87
C ALA A 130 -4.36 -16.12 -9.92
N SER A 131 -5.09 -16.18 -8.80
CA SER A 131 -6.42 -16.78 -8.74
C SER A 131 -7.43 -16.07 -9.66
N ILE A 132 -7.38 -14.73 -9.75
CA ILE A 132 -8.21 -13.98 -10.70
C ILE A 132 -7.82 -14.32 -12.14
N ALA A 133 -6.52 -14.42 -12.44
CA ALA A 133 -6.04 -14.81 -13.77
C ALA A 133 -6.51 -16.21 -14.18
N ASP A 134 -6.49 -17.18 -13.24
CA ASP A 134 -6.88 -18.59 -13.47
C ASP A 134 -8.37 -18.71 -13.86
N VAL A 135 -9.26 -17.84 -13.31
CA VAL A 135 -10.71 -17.90 -13.55
C VAL A 135 -11.21 -16.90 -14.58
N THR A 136 -10.31 -16.09 -15.16
CA THR A 136 -10.68 -14.99 -16.06
C THR A 136 -10.26 -15.32 -17.49
N LYS A 137 -11.22 -15.23 -18.42
CA LYS A 137 -10.94 -15.35 -19.86
C LYS A 137 -10.05 -14.18 -20.33
N PRO A 138 -9.19 -14.39 -21.35
CA PRO A 138 -8.29 -13.35 -21.84
C PRO A 138 -8.96 -12.00 -22.13
N GLU A 139 -10.17 -12.03 -22.69
CA GLU A 139 -10.95 -10.83 -23.09
C GLU A 139 -11.46 -10.02 -21.89
N GLU A 140 -11.65 -10.69 -20.72
CA GLU A 140 -12.16 -10.07 -19.49
C GLU A 140 -11.05 -9.68 -18.49
N ARG A 141 -9.79 -10.02 -18.77
CA ARG A 141 -8.67 -9.78 -17.86
C ARG A 141 -8.55 -8.32 -17.44
N THR A 142 -8.56 -7.40 -18.39
CA THR A 142 -8.45 -5.95 -18.10
C THR A 142 -9.55 -5.48 -17.14
N LYS A 143 -10.80 -5.95 -17.33
CA LYS A 143 -11.92 -5.63 -16.45
C LYS A 143 -11.73 -6.19 -15.05
N ASN A 144 -11.39 -7.47 -14.92
CA ASN A 144 -11.30 -8.15 -13.63
C ASN A 144 -10.05 -7.72 -12.84
N PHE A 145 -8.93 -7.43 -13.50
CA PHE A 145 -7.78 -6.80 -12.84
C PHE A 145 -8.07 -5.35 -12.42
N GLY A 146 -8.92 -4.63 -13.14
CA GLY A 146 -9.41 -3.31 -12.74
C GLY A 146 -10.20 -3.34 -11.42
N LEU A 147 -10.91 -4.43 -11.11
CA LEU A 147 -11.60 -4.63 -9.85
C LEU A 147 -10.65 -4.73 -8.65
N ILE A 148 -9.42 -5.20 -8.85
CA ILE A 148 -8.37 -5.19 -7.82
C ILE A 148 -8.09 -3.76 -7.38
N GLY A 149 -7.92 -2.83 -8.34
CA GLY A 149 -7.73 -1.41 -8.02
C GLY A 149 -8.91 -0.81 -7.25
N ALA A 150 -10.14 -1.19 -7.59
CA ALA A 150 -11.32 -0.78 -6.85
C ALA A 150 -11.33 -1.34 -5.41
N ALA A 151 -10.96 -2.61 -5.22
CA ALA A 151 -10.84 -3.23 -3.90
C ALA A 151 -9.78 -2.52 -3.02
N PHE A 152 -8.62 -2.19 -3.60
CA PHE A 152 -7.61 -1.35 -2.93
C PHE A 152 -8.19 0.01 -2.53
N GLY A 153 -8.89 0.68 -3.44
CA GLY A 153 -9.52 1.98 -3.17
C GLY A 153 -10.48 1.92 -1.99
N VAL A 154 -11.35 0.90 -1.95
CA VAL A 154 -12.30 0.70 -0.84
C VAL A 154 -11.55 0.49 0.48
N GLY A 155 -10.54 -0.39 0.52
CA GLY A 155 -9.78 -0.66 1.73
C GLY A 155 -9.01 0.57 2.25
N PHE A 156 -8.41 1.35 1.35
CA PHE A 156 -7.70 2.59 1.72
C PHE A 156 -8.61 3.72 2.19
N ILE A 157 -9.91 3.69 1.87
CA ILE A 157 -10.89 4.66 2.38
C ILE A 157 -11.44 4.19 3.71
N VAL A 158 -11.94 2.95 3.72
CA VAL A 158 -12.65 2.39 4.87
C VAL A 158 -11.68 2.12 6.02
N GLY A 159 -10.44 1.72 5.73
CA GLY A 159 -9.44 1.39 6.73
C GLY A 159 -9.12 2.53 7.69
N PRO A 160 -8.61 3.67 7.23
CA PRO A 160 -8.30 4.80 8.11
C PRO A 160 -9.54 5.36 8.82
N PHE A 161 -10.70 5.38 8.14
CA PHE A 161 -11.95 5.81 8.74
C PHE A 161 -12.35 4.90 9.91
N LEU A 162 -12.39 3.59 9.70
CA LEU A 162 -12.67 2.64 10.78
C LEU A 162 -11.60 2.64 11.85
N GLY A 163 -10.33 2.83 11.47
CA GLY A 163 -9.23 2.97 12.41
C GLY A 163 -9.43 4.13 13.38
N GLY A 164 -9.82 5.30 12.86
CA GLY A 164 -10.13 6.47 13.68
C GLY A 164 -11.42 6.31 14.49
N LEU A 165 -12.49 5.79 13.86
CA LEU A 165 -13.80 5.64 14.50
C LEU A 165 -13.78 4.63 15.66
N LEU A 166 -13.18 3.46 15.44
CA LEU A 166 -13.14 2.38 16.43
C LEU A 166 -12.07 2.60 17.52
N ALA A 167 -11.20 3.59 17.35
CA ALA A 167 -10.24 3.99 18.38
C ALA A 167 -10.77 5.11 19.29
N ASP A 168 -11.91 5.71 18.98
CA ASP A 168 -12.42 6.89 19.68
C ASP A 168 -13.41 6.52 20.81
N PRO A 169 -13.02 6.69 22.10
CA PRO A 169 -13.90 6.42 23.23
C PRO A 169 -15.13 7.34 23.30
N SER A 170 -15.16 8.46 22.57
CA SER A 170 -16.31 9.35 22.52
C SER A 170 -17.47 8.76 21.70
N VAL A 171 -17.18 7.83 20.77
CA VAL A 171 -18.18 7.11 19.98
C VAL A 171 -18.79 5.97 20.79
N VAL A 172 -17.96 5.15 21.41
CA VAL A 172 -18.38 4.08 22.33
C VAL A 172 -17.35 3.99 23.45
N SER A 173 -17.79 4.00 24.70
CA SER A 173 -16.92 4.15 25.88
C SER A 173 -15.83 3.08 26.04
N TRP A 174 -16.01 1.87 25.48
CA TRP A 174 -15.02 0.79 25.50
C TRP A 174 -14.09 0.76 24.26
N PHE A 175 -14.27 1.67 23.30
CA PHE A 175 -13.38 1.78 22.16
C PHE A 175 -11.99 2.28 22.61
N SER A 176 -10.96 1.76 21.98
CA SER A 176 -9.56 2.06 22.29
C SER A 176 -8.68 1.85 21.05
N ALA A 177 -7.43 2.24 21.13
CA ALA A 177 -6.46 2.03 20.04
C ALA A 177 -6.32 0.56 19.60
N SER A 178 -6.69 -0.42 20.44
CA SER A 178 -6.65 -1.84 20.10
C SER A 178 -7.92 -2.34 19.38
N THR A 179 -9.06 -1.67 19.54
CA THR A 179 -10.36 -2.11 19.02
C THR A 179 -10.37 -2.30 17.50
N PRO A 180 -9.80 -1.38 16.68
CA PRO A 180 -9.75 -1.57 15.23
C PRO A 180 -9.00 -2.82 14.80
N PHE A 181 -7.97 -3.22 15.54
CA PHE A 181 -7.17 -4.42 15.24
C PHE A 181 -7.90 -5.71 15.63
N TRP A 182 -8.66 -5.71 16.73
CA TRP A 182 -9.57 -6.81 17.04
C TRP A 182 -10.64 -6.99 15.96
N PHE A 183 -11.20 -5.87 15.49
CA PHE A 183 -12.17 -5.88 14.39
C PHE A 183 -11.55 -6.44 13.10
N ALA A 184 -10.35 -5.98 12.72
CA ALA A 184 -9.63 -6.50 11.56
C ALA A 184 -9.30 -8.00 11.69
N ALA A 185 -8.90 -8.46 12.89
CA ALA A 185 -8.65 -9.87 13.17
C ALA A 185 -9.91 -10.73 12.96
N MET A 186 -11.07 -10.27 13.44
CA MET A 186 -12.36 -10.95 13.23
C MET A 186 -12.74 -10.98 11.74
N LEU A 187 -12.57 -9.89 11.01
CA LEU A 187 -12.84 -9.85 9.57
C LEU A 187 -11.93 -10.80 8.80
N ALA A 188 -10.63 -10.83 9.12
CA ALA A 188 -9.69 -11.75 8.48
C ALA A 188 -10.00 -13.22 8.82
N ALA A 189 -10.41 -13.53 10.06
CA ALA A 189 -10.87 -14.87 10.45
C ALA A 189 -12.14 -15.28 9.70
N ALA A 190 -13.11 -14.37 9.57
CA ALA A 190 -14.33 -14.61 8.80
C ALA A 190 -14.01 -14.86 7.31
N ASN A 191 -13.08 -14.08 6.72
CA ASN A 191 -12.63 -14.30 5.35
C ASN A 191 -11.86 -15.61 5.18
N THR A 192 -11.02 -15.99 6.15
CA THR A 192 -10.36 -17.31 6.17
C THR A 192 -11.40 -18.43 6.10
N THR A 193 -12.43 -18.34 6.94
CA THR A 193 -13.55 -19.30 6.97
C THR A 193 -14.29 -19.31 5.64
N GLN A 194 -14.53 -18.14 5.05
CA GLN A 194 -15.18 -18.03 3.74
C GLN A 194 -14.35 -18.68 2.64
N VAL A 195 -13.02 -18.46 2.64
CA VAL A 195 -12.11 -19.12 1.66
C VAL A 195 -12.14 -20.62 1.84
N LEU A 196 -12.06 -21.13 3.07
CA LEU A 196 -12.08 -22.57 3.33
C LEU A 196 -13.39 -23.24 2.89
N LEU A 197 -14.54 -22.60 3.13
CA LEU A 197 -15.86 -23.19 2.88
C LEU A 197 -16.41 -22.93 1.47
N GLN A 198 -16.09 -21.78 0.84
CA GLN A 198 -16.78 -21.31 -0.34
C GLN A 198 -15.87 -21.05 -1.55
N PHE A 199 -14.55 -21.00 -1.35
CA PHE A 199 -13.62 -20.81 -2.46
C PHE A 199 -13.18 -22.16 -3.02
N ASP A 200 -13.42 -22.34 -4.32
CA ASP A 200 -12.95 -23.54 -5.05
C ASP A 200 -11.49 -23.33 -5.49
N GLU A 201 -10.73 -24.43 -5.56
CA GLU A 201 -9.37 -24.38 -6.10
C GLU A 201 -9.39 -23.91 -7.56
N THR A 202 -8.59 -22.89 -7.86
CA THR A 202 -8.53 -22.29 -9.20
C THR A 202 -7.35 -22.77 -10.02
N ASN A 203 -6.28 -23.27 -9.37
CA ASN A 203 -5.12 -23.79 -10.05
C ASN A 203 -5.36 -25.23 -10.53
N THR A 204 -5.70 -25.39 -11.79
CA THR A 204 -5.89 -26.71 -12.43
C THR A 204 -4.59 -27.37 -12.88
N HIS A 205 -3.46 -26.64 -12.84
CA HIS A 205 -2.16 -27.11 -13.36
C HIS A 205 -1.08 -26.90 -12.30
N ILE A 206 -1.02 -27.82 -11.34
CA ILE A 206 0.02 -27.82 -10.31
C ILE A 206 1.40 -28.00 -10.95
N ARG A 207 2.31 -27.05 -10.76
CA ARG A 207 3.67 -27.09 -11.28
C ARG A 207 4.68 -27.28 -10.17
N HIS A 208 5.48 -28.34 -10.22
CA HIS A 208 6.61 -28.53 -9.33
C HIS A 208 7.83 -27.73 -9.81
N VAL A 209 7.78 -26.40 -9.65
CA VAL A 209 8.90 -25.53 -9.97
C VAL A 209 9.82 -25.42 -8.74
N PRO A 210 11.15 -25.44 -8.91
CA PRO A 210 12.08 -25.19 -7.80
C PRO A 210 11.83 -23.81 -7.18
N MET A 211 11.82 -23.75 -5.84
CA MET A 211 11.57 -22.52 -5.11
C MET A 211 12.81 -21.64 -5.09
N HIS A 212 12.66 -20.38 -5.47
CA HIS A 212 13.69 -19.37 -5.45
C HIS A 212 13.36 -18.27 -4.43
N LEU A 213 13.97 -18.34 -3.23
CA LEU A 213 13.72 -17.39 -2.14
C LEU A 213 14.08 -15.94 -2.50
N LEU A 214 15.09 -15.75 -3.33
CA LEU A 214 15.60 -14.41 -3.72
C LEU A 214 15.06 -13.94 -5.08
N ARG A 215 13.92 -14.49 -5.52
CA ARG A 215 13.33 -14.10 -6.82
C ARG A 215 13.01 -12.60 -6.91
N GLY A 216 12.59 -11.98 -5.80
CA GLY A 216 12.36 -10.53 -5.75
C GLY A 216 13.64 -9.72 -6.07
N MET A 217 14.78 -10.10 -5.50
CA MET A 217 16.07 -9.46 -5.79
C MET A 217 16.53 -9.71 -7.23
N ALA A 218 16.35 -10.94 -7.73
CA ALA A 218 16.64 -11.26 -9.13
C ALA A 218 15.77 -10.44 -10.09
N ASN A 219 14.50 -10.21 -9.76
CA ASN A 219 13.60 -9.35 -10.54
C ASN A 219 14.11 -7.91 -10.62
N ILE A 220 14.61 -7.34 -9.52
CA ILE A 220 15.18 -5.98 -9.50
C ILE A 220 16.41 -5.90 -10.38
N ALA A 221 17.31 -6.88 -10.28
CA ALA A 221 18.50 -6.96 -11.15
C ALA A 221 18.11 -7.06 -12.64
N ARG A 222 17.10 -7.85 -12.97
CA ARG A 222 16.54 -7.94 -14.33
C ARG A 222 15.95 -6.63 -14.82
N ALA A 223 15.21 -5.91 -13.97
CA ALA A 223 14.65 -4.60 -14.31
C ALA A 223 15.74 -3.62 -14.77
N TYR A 224 16.87 -3.63 -14.08
CA TYR A 224 18.03 -2.80 -14.43
C TYR A 224 18.67 -3.22 -15.76
N ALA A 225 18.61 -4.50 -16.09
CA ALA A 225 19.19 -5.08 -17.30
C ALA A 225 18.35 -4.83 -18.58
N ILE A 226 17.08 -4.33 -18.46
CA ILE A 226 16.22 -4.02 -19.60
C ILE A 226 16.28 -2.50 -19.90
N PRO A 227 17.11 -2.03 -20.85
CA PRO A 227 17.37 -0.59 -21.04
C PRO A 227 16.10 0.19 -21.34
N ASP A 228 15.22 -0.35 -22.18
CA ASP A 228 14.00 0.31 -22.65
C ASP A 228 12.98 0.56 -21.52
N LEU A 229 12.97 -0.29 -20.48
CA LEU A 229 12.04 -0.18 -19.35
C LEU A 229 12.67 0.46 -18.11
N ARG A 230 13.99 0.65 -18.10
CA ARG A 230 14.73 1.16 -16.94
C ARG A 230 14.18 2.49 -16.43
N THR A 231 13.86 3.40 -17.34
CA THR A 231 13.28 4.71 -16.97
C THR A 231 11.92 4.56 -16.33
N ILE A 232 11.05 3.66 -16.85
CA ILE A 232 9.73 3.41 -16.29
C ILE A 232 9.86 2.78 -14.90
N PHE A 233 10.74 1.80 -14.74
CA PHE A 233 10.99 1.15 -13.45
C PHE A 233 11.57 2.12 -12.41
N LEU A 234 12.54 2.96 -12.80
CA LEU A 234 13.11 3.97 -11.90
C LEU A 234 12.07 5.01 -11.51
N THR A 235 11.23 5.48 -12.44
CA THR A 235 10.14 6.40 -12.16
C THR A 235 9.13 5.75 -11.20
N THR A 236 8.77 4.48 -11.43
CA THR A 236 7.88 3.71 -10.54
C THR A 236 8.46 3.58 -9.14
N PHE A 237 9.75 3.29 -9.03
CA PHE A 237 10.46 3.22 -7.75
C PHE A 237 10.39 4.54 -6.99
N LEU A 238 10.79 5.64 -7.64
CA LEU A 238 10.81 6.98 -7.04
C LEU A 238 9.40 7.46 -6.66
N PHE A 239 8.40 7.22 -7.51
CA PHE A 239 7.01 7.58 -7.22
C PHE A 239 6.49 6.83 -5.98
N ASN A 240 6.67 5.49 -5.93
CA ASN A 240 6.22 4.71 -4.78
C ASN A 240 7.01 5.06 -3.51
N MET A 241 8.30 5.35 -3.63
CA MET A 241 9.14 5.80 -2.51
C MET A 241 8.64 7.16 -1.97
N GLY A 242 8.33 8.13 -2.84
CA GLY A 242 7.74 9.41 -2.43
C GLY A 242 6.37 9.23 -1.79
N PHE A 243 5.51 8.39 -2.37
CA PHE A 243 4.21 8.07 -1.80
C PHE A 243 4.34 7.35 -0.45
N GLY A 244 5.34 6.47 -0.30
CA GLY A 244 5.65 5.79 0.95
C GLY A 244 6.03 6.74 2.08
N PHE A 245 6.84 7.78 1.82
CA PHE A 245 7.10 8.85 2.79
C PHE A 245 5.82 9.55 3.22
N PHE A 246 4.99 9.93 2.26
CA PHE A 246 3.73 10.60 2.52
C PHE A 246 2.80 9.73 3.37
N ILE A 247 2.46 8.52 2.91
CA ILE A 247 1.46 7.69 3.59
C ILE A 247 1.90 7.29 5.00
N SER A 248 3.20 7.10 5.22
CA SER A 248 3.74 6.68 6.51
C SER A 248 3.79 7.82 7.52
N PHE A 249 4.18 9.04 7.11
CA PHE A 249 4.50 10.13 8.03
C PHE A 249 3.49 11.26 8.03
N PHE A 250 2.53 11.28 7.11
CA PHE A 250 1.55 12.37 7.06
C PHE A 250 0.67 12.42 8.30
N GLY A 251 0.32 11.27 8.89
CA GLY A 251 -0.37 11.22 10.17
C GLY A 251 0.42 11.89 11.30
N LEU A 252 1.73 11.62 11.37
CA LEU A 252 2.62 12.27 12.34
C LEU A 252 2.69 13.79 12.12
N PHE A 253 2.81 14.23 10.87
CA PHE A 253 2.75 15.64 10.48
C PHE A 253 1.44 16.31 10.93
N LEU A 254 0.28 15.65 10.72
CA LEU A 254 -1.04 16.18 11.14
C LEU A 254 -1.15 16.35 12.65
N ILE A 255 -0.59 15.43 13.43
CA ILE A 255 -0.56 15.48 14.89
C ILE A 255 0.25 16.71 15.34
N HIS A 256 1.49 16.82 14.89
CA HIS A 256 2.41 17.84 15.39
C HIS A 256 2.07 19.26 14.88
N ARG A 257 1.60 19.37 13.64
CA ARG A 257 1.27 20.67 13.03
C ARG A 257 -0.11 21.19 13.41
N PHE A 258 -1.10 20.29 13.54
CA PHE A 258 -2.52 20.67 13.66
C PHE A 258 -3.23 20.03 14.85
N ASN A 259 -2.52 19.31 15.72
CA ASN A 259 -3.08 18.60 16.89
C ASN A 259 -4.26 17.68 16.52
N PHE A 260 -4.11 16.89 15.43
CA PHE A 260 -5.10 15.92 15.05
C PHE A 260 -5.07 14.70 15.98
N ASN A 261 -6.26 14.22 16.37
CA ASN A 261 -6.45 12.94 17.01
C ASN A 261 -6.72 11.86 15.95
N GLU A 262 -6.90 10.60 16.39
CA GLU A 262 -7.13 9.43 15.54
C GLU A 262 -8.34 9.61 14.63
N ALA A 263 -9.46 10.12 15.19
CA ALA A 263 -10.70 10.34 14.44
C ALA A 263 -10.52 11.39 13.34
N ARG A 264 -9.83 12.50 13.61
CA ARG A 264 -9.58 13.55 12.60
C ARG A 264 -8.65 13.06 11.49
N ILE A 265 -7.64 12.26 11.82
CA ILE A 265 -6.75 11.63 10.83
C ILE A 265 -7.56 10.65 9.98
N GLY A 266 -8.39 9.80 10.60
CA GLY A 266 -9.26 8.86 9.91
C GLY A 266 -10.21 9.57 8.94
N ASN A 267 -10.89 10.63 9.38
CA ASN A 267 -11.79 11.45 8.55
C ASN A 267 -11.07 12.12 7.37
N PHE A 268 -9.84 12.63 7.60
CA PHE A 268 -9.05 13.20 6.53
C PHE A 268 -8.70 12.16 5.45
N PHE A 269 -8.21 10.99 5.83
CA PHE A 269 -7.90 9.94 4.85
C PHE A 269 -9.16 9.37 4.18
N ALA A 270 -10.29 9.31 4.88
CA ALA A 270 -11.57 8.97 4.28
C ALA A 270 -11.97 9.97 3.19
N TRP A 271 -11.78 11.28 3.44
CA TRP A 271 -12.00 12.32 2.43
C TRP A 271 -11.07 12.18 1.22
N VAL A 272 -9.76 11.96 1.46
CA VAL A 272 -8.79 11.68 0.39
C VAL A 272 -9.26 10.49 -0.44
N GLY A 273 -9.75 9.44 0.18
CA GLY A 273 -10.26 8.26 -0.48
C GLY A 273 -11.50 8.52 -1.33
N VAL A 274 -12.48 9.28 -0.82
CA VAL A 274 -13.66 9.70 -1.60
C VAL A 274 -13.21 10.48 -2.84
N CYS A 275 -12.28 11.43 -2.67
CA CYS A 275 -11.71 12.20 -3.77
C CYS A 275 -11.00 11.29 -4.81
N ALA A 276 -10.29 10.26 -4.35
CA ALA A 276 -9.63 9.30 -5.22
C ALA A 276 -10.64 8.50 -6.07
N ILE A 277 -11.75 8.04 -5.48
CA ILE A 277 -12.83 7.36 -6.23
C ILE A 277 -13.43 8.30 -7.28
N LEU A 278 -13.77 9.53 -6.90
CA LEU A 278 -14.34 10.51 -7.84
C LEU A 278 -13.37 10.80 -8.98
N THR A 279 -12.09 10.93 -8.68
CA THR A 279 -11.04 11.07 -9.71
C THR A 279 -11.02 9.89 -10.66
N GLN A 280 -11.02 8.68 -10.12
CA GLN A 280 -10.93 7.47 -10.96
C GLN A 280 -12.14 7.33 -11.88
N ILE A 281 -13.33 7.64 -11.40
CA ILE A 281 -14.57 7.52 -12.18
C ILE A 281 -14.68 8.64 -13.24
N PHE A 282 -14.41 9.89 -12.85
CA PHE A 282 -14.72 11.04 -13.68
C PHE A 282 -13.50 11.59 -14.43
N THR A 283 -12.35 11.69 -13.79
CA THR A 283 -11.18 12.39 -14.34
C THR A 283 -10.32 11.47 -15.17
N THR A 284 -9.94 10.31 -14.64
CA THR A 284 -9.00 9.39 -15.32
C THR A 284 -9.52 8.96 -16.68
N ARG A 285 -10.81 8.63 -16.80
CA ARG A 285 -11.42 8.21 -18.06
C ARG A 285 -11.43 9.35 -19.09
N ARG A 286 -11.75 10.59 -18.67
CA ARG A 286 -11.78 11.76 -19.60
C ARG A 286 -10.40 12.15 -20.08
N VAL A 287 -9.40 12.09 -19.19
CA VAL A 287 -8.02 12.41 -19.51
C VAL A 287 -7.43 11.36 -20.44
N ALA A 288 -7.63 10.06 -20.16
CA ALA A 288 -7.15 8.96 -20.99
C ALA A 288 -7.75 8.94 -22.41
N ALA A 289 -8.94 9.55 -22.60
CA ALA A 289 -9.56 9.68 -23.93
C ALA A 289 -8.94 10.79 -24.80
N ARG A 290 -8.14 11.70 -24.22
CA ARG A 290 -7.62 12.91 -24.92
C ARG A 290 -6.11 12.99 -24.98
N PHE A 291 -5.41 12.37 -24.05
CA PHE A 291 -3.96 12.47 -23.89
C PHE A 291 -3.33 11.08 -23.82
N SER A 292 -2.09 10.98 -24.29
CA SER A 292 -1.28 9.76 -24.15
C SER A 292 -0.77 9.58 -22.72
N GLU A 293 -0.48 8.33 -22.31
CA GLU A 293 0.06 8.03 -20.98
C GLU A 293 1.33 8.84 -20.64
N PRO A 294 2.32 9.00 -21.55
CA PRO A 294 3.51 9.79 -21.24
C PRO A 294 3.23 11.28 -21.01
N GLU A 295 2.27 11.86 -21.75
CA GLU A 295 1.87 13.26 -21.54
C GLU A 295 1.22 13.44 -20.17
N VAL A 296 0.29 12.55 -19.83
CA VAL A 296 -0.40 12.58 -18.53
C VAL A 296 0.61 12.41 -17.41
N LEU A 297 1.57 11.46 -17.53
CA LEU A 297 2.58 11.24 -16.51
C LEU A 297 3.48 12.46 -16.28
N ARG A 298 3.94 13.13 -17.34
CA ARG A 298 4.75 14.36 -17.19
C ARG A 298 4.01 15.43 -16.39
N PHE A 299 2.74 15.63 -16.67
CA PHE A 299 1.92 16.62 -15.97
C PHE A 299 1.56 16.15 -14.54
N SER A 300 1.11 14.92 -14.39
CA SER A 300 0.61 14.43 -13.09
C SER A 300 1.73 14.22 -12.07
N LEU A 301 2.93 13.76 -12.45
CA LEU A 301 4.08 13.63 -11.54
C LEU A 301 4.52 14.98 -10.98
N LEU A 302 4.59 16.02 -11.81
CA LEU A 302 4.86 17.37 -11.34
C LEU A 302 3.75 17.88 -10.41
N GLY A 303 2.49 17.60 -10.78
CA GLY A 303 1.33 17.94 -9.98
C GLY A 303 1.37 17.30 -8.60
N VAL A 304 1.68 15.99 -8.51
CA VAL A 304 1.82 15.30 -7.21
C VAL A 304 2.93 15.95 -6.37
N ALA A 305 4.12 16.17 -6.95
CA ALA A 305 5.23 16.80 -6.23
C ALA A 305 4.84 18.18 -5.67
N SER A 306 4.20 19.02 -6.50
CA SER A 306 3.76 20.36 -6.11
C SER A 306 2.71 20.32 -5.00
N VAL A 307 1.76 19.40 -5.06
CA VAL A 307 0.70 19.26 -4.06
C VAL A 307 1.25 18.70 -2.74
N MET A 308 2.20 17.76 -2.78
CA MET A 308 2.88 17.30 -1.56
C MET A 308 3.62 18.44 -0.86
N PHE A 309 4.23 19.35 -1.63
CA PHE A 309 4.81 20.55 -1.09
C PHE A 309 3.76 21.53 -0.53
N ALA A 310 2.61 21.68 -1.21
CA ALA A 310 1.53 22.56 -0.77
C ALA A 310 0.95 22.16 0.60
N TYR A 311 0.94 20.87 0.97
CA TYR A 311 0.54 20.45 2.30
C TYR A 311 1.41 21.05 3.41
N LEU A 312 2.71 21.26 3.18
CA LEU A 312 3.62 21.88 4.13
C LEU A 312 3.32 23.37 4.33
N LEU A 313 2.74 24.02 3.33
CA LEU A 313 2.39 25.43 3.36
C LEU A 313 0.97 25.69 3.91
N ALA A 314 0.20 24.64 4.21
CA ALA A 314 -1.17 24.79 4.70
C ALA A 314 -1.20 25.60 6.03
N PRO A 315 -1.88 26.74 6.09
CA PRO A 315 -1.90 27.56 7.30
C PRO A 315 -2.91 27.09 8.35
N ALA A 316 -3.90 26.28 7.95
CA ALA A 316 -4.95 25.77 8.82
C ALA A 316 -5.48 24.42 8.32
N PRO A 317 -6.11 23.61 9.20
CA PRO A 317 -6.64 22.28 8.85
C PRO A 317 -7.58 22.26 7.64
N LEU A 318 -8.37 23.30 7.45
CA LEU A 318 -9.30 23.38 6.31
C LEU A 318 -8.60 23.28 4.95
N TRP A 319 -7.41 23.85 4.81
CA TRP A 319 -6.62 23.79 3.58
C TRP A 319 -6.22 22.37 3.19
N LEU A 320 -6.01 21.50 4.18
CA LEU A 320 -5.71 20.09 3.91
C LEU A 320 -6.85 19.42 3.11
N PHE A 321 -8.11 19.70 3.51
CA PHE A 321 -9.30 19.18 2.82
C PHE A 321 -9.51 19.81 1.44
N VAL A 322 -9.07 21.05 1.22
CA VAL A 322 -9.12 21.72 -0.08
C VAL A 322 -8.02 21.17 -1.02
N ILE A 323 -6.84 20.87 -0.49
CA ILE A 323 -5.71 20.31 -1.26
C ILE A 323 -5.97 18.84 -1.64
N ALA A 324 -6.66 18.07 -0.79
CA ALA A 324 -6.86 16.63 -0.98
C ALA A 324 -7.49 16.22 -2.33
N PRO A 325 -8.53 16.87 -2.89
CA PRO A 325 -9.05 16.55 -4.22
C PRO A 325 -8.01 16.68 -5.33
N VAL A 326 -7.18 17.73 -5.26
CA VAL A 326 -6.11 17.97 -6.24
C VAL A 326 -5.02 16.92 -6.11
N SER A 327 -4.63 16.59 -4.87
CA SER A 327 -3.68 15.51 -4.55
C SER A 327 -4.18 14.17 -5.08
N SER A 328 -5.42 13.80 -4.79
CA SER A 328 -6.03 12.54 -5.24
C SER A 328 -6.09 12.47 -6.77
N THR A 329 -6.35 13.60 -7.44
CA THR A 329 -6.41 13.66 -8.90
C THR A 329 -5.06 13.37 -9.54
N PHE A 330 -4.01 14.06 -9.11
CA PHE A 330 -2.69 13.85 -9.69
C PHE A 330 -2.12 12.47 -9.33
N ASN A 331 -2.31 12.01 -8.09
CA ASN A 331 -1.87 10.69 -7.66
C ASN A 331 -2.58 9.58 -8.45
N GLY A 332 -3.90 9.66 -8.60
CA GLY A 332 -4.70 8.71 -9.36
C GLY A 332 -4.32 8.65 -10.83
N LEU A 333 -4.08 9.81 -11.47
CA LEU A 333 -3.60 9.88 -12.85
C LEU A 333 -2.21 9.27 -13.00
N SER A 334 -1.29 9.55 -12.08
CA SER A 334 0.07 9.00 -12.11
C SER A 334 0.06 7.48 -11.98
N LEU A 335 -0.69 6.95 -11.00
CA LEU A 335 -0.75 5.51 -10.76
C LEU A 335 -1.37 4.75 -11.94
N ALA A 336 -2.49 5.22 -12.48
CA ALA A 336 -3.18 4.59 -13.60
C ALA A 336 -2.32 4.57 -14.88
N ASN A 337 -1.69 5.72 -15.21
CA ASN A 337 -0.91 5.84 -16.43
C ASN A 337 0.46 5.14 -16.33
N MET A 338 1.05 5.05 -15.14
CA MET A 338 2.30 4.30 -14.92
C MET A 338 2.10 2.80 -15.16
N GLY A 339 1.02 2.23 -14.60
CA GLY A 339 0.63 0.83 -14.84
C GLY A 339 0.28 0.57 -16.31
N GLY A 340 -0.48 1.47 -16.94
CA GLY A 340 -0.83 1.40 -18.35
C GLY A 340 0.39 1.45 -19.26
N LEU A 341 1.32 2.37 -19.02
CA LEU A 341 2.55 2.52 -19.78
C LEU A 341 3.44 1.28 -19.68
N LEU A 342 3.63 0.74 -18.47
CA LEU A 342 4.42 -0.48 -18.25
C LEU A 342 3.80 -1.68 -18.99
N SER A 343 2.48 -1.84 -18.90
CA SER A 343 1.75 -2.93 -19.55
C SER A 343 1.83 -2.89 -21.09
N ARG A 344 1.74 -1.68 -21.68
CA ARG A 344 1.79 -1.49 -23.13
C ARG A 344 3.19 -1.48 -23.73
N SER A 345 4.21 -1.34 -22.89
CA SER A 345 5.60 -1.30 -23.34
C SER A 345 6.18 -2.68 -23.66
N VAL A 346 5.41 -3.76 -23.49
CA VAL A 346 5.89 -5.14 -23.65
C VAL A 346 4.87 -6.01 -24.39
N ALA A 347 5.38 -7.08 -25.04
CA ALA A 347 4.53 -8.06 -25.69
C ALA A 347 3.65 -8.83 -24.68
N PRO A 348 2.44 -9.28 -25.06
CA PRO A 348 1.52 -10.00 -24.16
C PRO A 348 2.13 -11.23 -23.49
N GLN A 349 3.11 -11.88 -24.13
CA GLN A 349 3.74 -13.11 -23.66
C GLN A 349 4.61 -12.89 -22.41
N VAL A 350 5.25 -11.72 -22.30
CA VAL A 350 6.16 -11.36 -21.20
C VAL A 350 5.54 -10.38 -20.19
N GLN A 351 4.31 -9.93 -20.45
CA GLN A 351 3.61 -8.93 -19.63
C GLN A 351 3.52 -9.35 -18.16
N GLY A 352 3.23 -10.62 -17.88
CA GLY A 352 3.16 -11.13 -16.51
C GLY A 352 4.49 -11.07 -15.77
N GLU A 353 5.60 -11.36 -16.45
CA GLU A 353 6.95 -11.27 -15.87
C GLU A 353 7.30 -9.81 -15.55
N ILE A 354 7.04 -8.90 -16.47
CA ILE A 354 7.35 -7.47 -16.33
C ILE A 354 6.51 -6.81 -15.21
N LEU A 355 5.23 -7.16 -15.11
CA LEU A 355 4.39 -6.71 -14.00
C LEU A 355 4.86 -7.28 -12.65
N GLY A 356 5.36 -8.53 -12.64
CA GLY A 356 5.97 -9.14 -11.45
C GLY A 356 7.26 -8.42 -11.01
N ILE A 357 8.09 -7.98 -11.97
CA ILE A 357 9.26 -7.13 -11.70
C ILE A 357 8.81 -5.79 -11.11
N GLY A 358 7.79 -5.15 -11.71
CA GLY A 358 7.20 -3.90 -11.20
C GLY A 358 6.73 -4.01 -9.76
N SER A 359 6.05 -5.13 -9.41
CA SER A 359 5.60 -5.39 -8.05
C SER A 359 6.75 -5.55 -7.05
N SER A 360 7.86 -6.18 -7.45
CA SER A 360 9.06 -6.29 -6.61
C SER A 360 9.72 -4.92 -6.36
N ILE A 361 9.76 -4.07 -7.39
CA ILE A 361 10.27 -2.70 -7.29
C ILE A 361 9.38 -1.87 -6.34
N GLN A 362 8.06 -2.00 -6.47
CA GLN A 362 7.10 -1.31 -5.61
C GLN A 362 7.25 -1.74 -4.14
N ALA A 363 7.39 -3.04 -3.87
CA ALA A 363 7.58 -3.55 -2.52
C ALA A 363 8.86 -2.98 -1.87
N LEU A 364 9.98 -2.96 -2.61
CA LEU A 364 11.22 -2.34 -2.13
C LEU A 364 11.06 -0.84 -1.89
N ALA A 365 10.41 -0.13 -2.82
CA ALA A 365 10.16 1.31 -2.70
C ALA A 365 9.29 1.66 -1.47
N ASN A 366 8.39 0.79 -1.07
CA ASN A 366 7.54 0.99 0.12
C ASN A 366 8.24 0.63 1.45
N ALA A 367 9.30 -0.19 1.42
CA ALA A 367 10.04 -0.58 2.62
C ALA A 367 11.04 0.48 3.11
N LEU A 368 11.62 1.27 2.20
CA LEU A 368 12.68 2.24 2.51
C LEU A 368 12.18 3.51 3.21
N PRO A 369 11.09 4.17 2.75
CA PRO A 369 10.64 5.44 3.30
C PRO A 369 10.33 5.42 4.80
N PRO A 370 9.69 4.38 5.37
CA PRO A 370 9.44 4.35 6.80
C PRO A 370 10.73 4.37 7.63
N LEU A 371 11.76 3.66 7.20
CA LEU A 371 13.07 3.66 7.88
C LEU A 371 13.71 5.04 7.82
N MET A 372 13.87 5.60 6.61
CA MET A 372 14.51 6.89 6.40
C MET A 372 13.71 8.02 7.08
N GLY A 373 12.38 7.99 6.95
CA GLY A 373 11.49 9.00 7.49
C GLY A 373 11.50 9.04 9.03
N GLY A 374 11.65 7.89 9.69
CA GLY A 374 11.84 7.82 11.14
C GLY A 374 13.08 8.57 11.60
N PHE A 375 14.21 8.38 10.91
CA PHE A 375 15.44 9.14 11.19
C PHE A 375 15.30 10.62 10.83
N PHE A 376 14.66 10.97 9.71
CA PHE A 376 14.42 12.38 9.34
C PHE A 376 13.56 13.10 10.36
N ALA A 377 12.46 12.49 10.78
CA ALA A 377 11.58 13.05 11.79
C ALA A 377 12.28 13.22 13.15
N ALA A 378 13.14 12.27 13.53
CA ALA A 378 13.87 12.29 14.79
C ALA A 378 15.02 13.31 14.82
N SER A 379 15.75 13.45 13.71
CA SER A 379 16.99 14.23 13.65
C SER A 379 16.77 15.68 13.18
N LEU A 380 15.71 15.93 12.41
CA LEU A 380 15.45 17.22 11.80
C LEU A 380 14.11 17.81 12.25
N ALA A 381 12.99 17.31 11.67
CA ALA A 381 11.64 17.73 12.04
C ALA A 381 10.60 16.75 11.46
N THR A 382 9.38 16.76 12.03
CA THR A 382 8.26 15.90 11.61
C THR A 382 7.71 16.24 10.21
N GLU A 383 8.01 17.41 9.68
CA GLU A 383 7.69 17.88 8.34
C GLU A 383 8.63 17.32 7.26
N VAL A 384 9.87 16.97 7.63
CA VAL A 384 10.92 16.57 6.69
C VAL A 384 10.54 15.32 5.88
N PRO A 385 9.90 14.28 6.42
CA PRO A 385 9.43 13.16 5.60
C PRO A 385 8.42 13.58 4.51
N VAL A 386 7.55 14.55 4.78
CA VAL A 386 6.60 15.09 3.78
C VAL A 386 7.35 15.90 2.71
N LEU A 387 8.38 16.65 3.10
CA LEU A 387 9.27 17.33 2.17
C LEU A 387 10.03 16.30 1.30
N ALA A 388 10.54 15.23 1.91
CA ALA A 388 11.20 14.14 1.20
C ALA A 388 10.26 13.47 0.18
N ALA A 389 8.96 13.31 0.51
CA ALA A 389 7.94 12.84 -0.42
C ALA A 389 7.86 13.75 -1.65
N SER A 390 7.73 15.08 -1.43
CA SER A 390 7.67 16.06 -2.53
C SER A 390 8.93 16.03 -3.40
N LEU A 391 10.11 16.06 -2.78
CA LEU A 391 11.39 16.05 -3.50
C LEU A 391 11.60 14.76 -4.29
N THR A 392 11.27 13.61 -3.71
CA THR A 392 11.41 12.32 -4.39
C THR A 392 10.47 12.23 -5.60
N MET A 393 9.24 12.74 -5.48
CA MET A 393 8.29 12.81 -6.59
C MET A 393 8.73 13.83 -7.67
N PHE A 394 9.35 14.92 -7.26
CA PHE A 394 9.94 15.88 -8.19
C PHE A 394 11.10 15.25 -8.97
N VAL A 395 11.96 14.48 -8.31
CA VAL A 395 13.02 13.71 -8.99
C VAL A 395 12.40 12.66 -9.92
N ALA A 396 11.32 11.98 -9.55
CA ALA A 396 10.60 11.07 -10.44
C ALA A 396 10.11 11.77 -11.72
N TRP A 397 9.57 12.98 -11.56
CA TRP A 397 9.17 13.82 -12.70
C TRP A 397 10.34 14.20 -13.60
N LEU A 398 11.48 14.63 -13.02
CA LEU A 398 12.69 14.97 -13.78
C LEU A 398 13.22 13.75 -14.55
N VAL A 399 13.37 12.63 -13.88
CA VAL A 399 13.83 11.37 -14.48
C VAL A 399 12.93 10.98 -15.65
N PHE A 400 11.62 10.99 -15.44
CA PHE A 400 10.68 10.65 -16.50
C PHE A 400 10.74 11.65 -17.66
N THR A 401 10.76 12.94 -17.39
CA THR A 401 10.70 13.99 -18.41
C THR A 401 11.97 14.02 -19.28
N ILE A 402 13.14 13.81 -18.66
CA ILE A 402 14.42 13.91 -19.33
C ILE A 402 14.83 12.59 -20.02
N LEU A 403 14.61 11.45 -19.33
CA LEU A 403 15.16 10.17 -19.77
C LEU A 403 14.15 9.28 -20.50
N TYR A 404 12.85 9.54 -20.37
CA TYR A 404 11.87 8.68 -21.02
C TYR A 404 11.90 8.85 -22.55
N ARG A 405 12.07 7.69 -23.21
CA ARG A 405 11.93 7.57 -24.66
C ARG A 405 10.86 6.51 -24.95
N PRO A 406 9.97 6.73 -25.95
CA PRO A 406 8.98 5.73 -26.31
C PRO A 406 9.64 4.39 -26.65
N VAL A 407 9.18 3.34 -25.98
CA VAL A 407 9.68 1.98 -26.19
C VAL A 407 9.18 1.45 -27.54
N ARG A 408 10.06 0.93 -28.38
CA ARG A 408 9.67 0.21 -29.61
C ARG A 408 9.34 -1.23 -29.24
N VAL A 409 8.08 -1.60 -29.30
CA VAL A 409 7.55 -2.94 -28.92
C VAL A 409 8.25 -4.11 -29.66
N ALA A 410 8.85 -3.86 -30.81
CA ALA A 410 9.59 -4.87 -31.61
C ALA A 410 10.89 -5.38 -30.97
N ALA A 411 11.38 -4.80 -29.89
CA ALA A 411 12.67 -5.17 -29.29
C ALA A 411 12.59 -6.21 -28.15
N LEU A 412 11.39 -6.66 -27.76
CA LEU A 412 11.18 -7.53 -26.60
C LEU A 412 10.37 -8.79 -26.95
N THR A 413 10.54 -9.31 -28.19
CA THR A 413 10.01 -10.63 -28.59
C THR A 413 10.96 -11.76 -28.22
#